data_ec51cb8a2ab446ac8b8d44473414ca54
#
_entry.id   ec51cb8a2ab446ac8b8d44473414ca54
#
_cell.length_a   1.000
_cell.length_b   1.000
_cell.length_c   1.000
_cell.angle_alpha   90.00
_cell.angle_beta   90.00
_cell.angle_gamma   90.00
#
_symmetry.space_group_name_H-M   'P 1'
#
loop_
_entity.id
_entity.type
_entity.pdbx_description
1 polymer ?
#
loop_
_entity_poly.entity_id
_entity_poly.type
_entity_poly.pdbx_seq_one_letter_code
_entity_poly.pdbx_strand_id
1 'polypeptide(L)'
;MGDYSMPNYFQNMEQVGKELAHIDEENEKLIKDVEEEIGKLIDEIHEAGTPTEAINEKGQMTALQRIADLIDEGTWCPLNSLYNPQDFETATGIVKGLGRINGKWAVIVASDNKKIVGAWVPGQAE
;
A
#
# COMPACT_ATOMS: atom_id res chain seq x y z
N MET A 1 28.88 10.27 -6.69
CA MET A 1 27.59 10.80 -6.19
C MET A 1 27.53 12.26 -6.53
N GLY A 2 26.74 12.65 -7.51
CA GLY A 2 26.61 14.05 -7.90
C GLY A 2 25.87 14.81 -6.79
N ASP A 3 26.49 15.90 -6.38
CA ASP A 3 25.91 16.86 -5.43
C ASP A 3 24.68 17.49 -6.11
N TYR A 4 23.47 17.02 -5.73
CA TYR A 4 22.22 17.61 -6.20
C TYR A 4 21.97 18.88 -5.37
N SER A 5 22.64 19.98 -5.75
CA SER A 5 22.25 21.29 -5.21
C SER A 5 20.91 21.69 -5.79
N MET A 6 19.94 22.02 -4.93
CA MET A 6 18.66 22.56 -5.37
C MET A 6 18.88 23.81 -6.23
N PRO A 7 18.15 23.99 -7.33
CA PRO A 7 18.22 25.19 -8.14
C PRO A 7 18.07 26.46 -7.30
N ASN A 8 18.86 27.48 -7.58
CA ASN A 8 18.90 28.73 -6.80
C ASN A 8 17.56 29.44 -6.63
N TYR A 9 16.61 29.21 -7.54
CA TYR A 9 15.27 29.82 -7.44
C TYR A 9 14.44 29.27 -6.28
N PHE A 10 14.73 28.06 -5.77
CA PHE A 10 14.10 27.53 -4.56
C PHE A 10 14.71 28.04 -3.26
N GLN A 11 15.95 28.51 -3.30
CA GLN A 11 16.66 29.00 -2.10
C GLN A 11 16.18 30.37 -1.63
N ASN A 12 15.55 31.13 -2.52
CA ASN A 12 15.07 32.49 -2.25
C ASN A 12 13.54 32.60 -2.20
N MET A 13 12.83 31.48 -2.10
CA MET A 13 11.38 31.52 -1.90
C MET A 13 11.09 31.97 -0.48
N GLU A 14 10.29 33.02 -0.34
CA GLU A 14 9.72 33.38 0.97
C GLU A 14 8.91 32.20 1.51
N GLN A 15 9.00 32.00 2.81
CA GLN A 15 8.20 30.95 3.48
C GLN A 15 6.72 31.22 3.21
N VAL A 16 6.10 30.32 2.43
CA VAL A 16 4.68 30.38 2.12
C VAL A 16 3.92 29.69 3.23
N GLY A 17 3.09 30.44 3.93
CA GLY A 17 2.26 29.97 5.03
C GLY A 17 2.68 30.58 6.37
N LYS A 18 1.77 30.57 7.30
CA LYS A 18 2.04 30.91 8.71
C LYS A 18 2.35 29.65 9.46
N GLU A 19 3.32 29.73 10.40
CA GLU A 19 3.41 28.68 11.43
C GLU A 19 2.03 28.52 12.07
N LEU A 20 1.51 27.31 12.09
CA LEU A 20 0.28 27.02 12.81
C LEU A 20 0.58 27.17 14.29
N ALA A 21 0.19 28.31 14.84
CA ALA A 21 0.38 28.63 16.27
C ALA A 21 -0.50 27.75 17.18
N HIS A 22 -1.42 26.99 16.59
CA HIS A 22 -2.38 26.17 17.34
C HIS A 22 -2.72 24.93 16.52
N ILE A 23 -2.58 23.76 17.13
CA ILE A 23 -3.13 22.51 16.60
C ILE A 23 -4.62 22.55 16.94
N ASP A 24 -5.45 22.47 15.91
CA ASP A 24 -6.88 22.34 16.09
C ASP A 24 -7.18 20.89 16.53
N GLU A 25 -7.48 20.73 17.83
CA GLU A 25 -7.75 19.43 18.44
C GLU A 25 -8.93 18.68 17.77
N GLU A 26 -9.90 19.44 17.24
CA GLU A 26 -11.03 18.86 16.51
C GLU A 26 -10.57 18.26 15.18
N ASN A 27 -9.73 18.96 14.44
CA ASN A 27 -9.15 18.46 13.19
C ASN A 27 -8.20 17.28 13.43
N GLU A 28 -7.41 17.31 14.52
CA GLU A 28 -6.55 16.17 14.89
C GLU A 28 -7.39 14.93 15.18
N LYS A 29 -8.51 15.09 15.89
CA LYS A 29 -9.43 13.99 16.16
C LYS A 29 -10.04 13.43 14.87
N LEU A 30 -10.52 14.30 13.97
CA LEU A 30 -11.08 13.88 12.68
C LEU A 30 -10.07 13.11 11.83
N ILE A 31 -8.81 13.53 11.81
CA ILE A 31 -7.74 12.81 11.09
C ILE A 31 -7.52 11.42 11.70
N LYS A 32 -7.45 11.33 13.03
CA LYS A 32 -7.29 10.04 13.72
C LYS A 32 -8.45 9.08 13.46
N ASP A 33 -9.69 9.60 13.47
CA ASP A 33 -10.89 8.81 13.17
C ASP A 33 -10.82 8.24 11.74
N VAL A 34 -10.38 9.04 10.75
CA VAL A 34 -10.19 8.59 9.36
C VAL A 34 -9.04 7.58 9.25
N GLU A 35 -7.91 7.81 9.93
CA GLU A 35 -6.80 6.86 9.95
C GLU A 35 -7.22 5.49 10.53
N GLU A 36 -8.02 5.50 11.59
CA GLU A 36 -8.55 4.27 12.19
C GLU A 36 -9.52 3.54 11.23
N GLU A 37 -10.40 4.28 10.54
CA GLU A 37 -11.31 3.70 9.55
C GLU A 37 -10.53 3.07 8.37
N ILE A 38 -9.53 3.77 7.85
CA ILE A 38 -8.65 3.26 6.79
C ILE A 38 -7.90 2.02 7.27
N GLY A 39 -7.39 2.03 8.49
CA GLY A 39 -6.72 0.87 9.09
C GLY A 39 -7.62 -0.38 9.11
N LYS A 40 -8.86 -0.23 9.56
CA LYS A 40 -9.85 -1.33 9.56
C LYS A 40 -10.12 -1.87 8.16
N LEU A 41 -10.30 -0.99 7.16
CA LEU A 41 -10.50 -1.40 5.77
C LEU A 41 -9.30 -2.17 5.20
N ILE A 42 -8.08 -1.76 5.54
CA ILE A 42 -6.87 -2.46 5.13
C ILE A 42 -6.82 -3.85 5.75
N ASP A 43 -7.13 -3.97 7.04
CA ASP A 43 -7.14 -5.25 7.75
C ASP A 43 -8.21 -6.20 7.15
N GLU A 44 -9.43 -5.71 6.88
CA GLU A 44 -10.48 -6.46 6.21
C GLU A 44 -10.04 -7.00 4.84
N ILE A 45 -9.34 -6.17 4.05
CA ILE A 45 -8.82 -6.58 2.74
C ILE A 45 -7.74 -7.65 2.89
N HIS A 46 -6.85 -7.52 3.88
CA HIS A 46 -5.79 -8.48 4.14
C HIS A 46 -6.32 -9.83 4.66
N GLU A 47 -7.40 -9.82 5.42
CA GLU A 47 -8.05 -11.02 5.92
C GLU A 47 -8.95 -11.70 4.88
N ALA A 48 -9.39 -10.95 3.86
CA ALA A 48 -10.31 -11.45 2.85
C ALA A 48 -9.79 -12.68 2.09
N GLY A 49 -10.70 -13.55 1.70
CA GLY A 49 -10.42 -14.76 0.93
C GLY A 49 -9.96 -15.95 1.76
N THR A 50 -9.16 -16.83 1.20
CA THR A 50 -8.66 -18.03 1.91
C THR A 50 -7.69 -17.61 3.02
N PRO A 51 -7.85 -18.10 4.26
CA PRO A 51 -6.91 -17.82 5.34
C PRO A 51 -5.47 -18.16 4.96
N THR A 52 -4.54 -17.29 5.39
CA THR A 52 -3.10 -17.46 5.11
C THR A 52 -2.57 -18.80 5.60
N GLU A 53 -3.03 -19.24 6.77
CA GLU A 53 -2.65 -20.51 7.39
C GLU A 53 -3.04 -21.69 6.49
N ALA A 54 -4.25 -21.69 5.93
CA ALA A 54 -4.72 -22.74 5.05
C ALA A 54 -3.94 -22.82 3.71
N ILE A 55 -3.35 -21.71 3.27
CA ILE A 55 -2.44 -21.66 2.12
C ILE A 55 -1.09 -22.22 2.50
N ASN A 56 -0.56 -21.82 3.65
CA ASN A 56 0.73 -22.26 4.16
C ASN A 56 0.76 -23.77 4.50
N GLU A 57 -0.35 -24.33 5.02
CA GLU A 57 -0.50 -25.79 5.24
C GLU A 57 -0.37 -26.60 3.95
N LYS A 58 -0.68 -26.01 2.81
CA LYS A 58 -0.47 -26.63 1.48
C LYS A 58 0.95 -26.44 0.93
N GLY A 59 1.87 -25.88 1.74
CA GLY A 59 3.23 -25.55 1.30
C GLY A 59 3.31 -24.39 0.32
N GLN A 60 2.29 -23.51 0.29
CA GLN A 60 2.23 -22.34 -0.58
C GLN A 60 2.37 -21.06 0.24
N MET A 61 2.82 -19.98 -0.40
CA MET A 61 2.89 -18.65 0.17
C MET A 61 1.84 -17.74 -0.47
N THR A 62 1.30 -16.80 0.31
CA THR A 62 0.45 -15.73 -0.23
C THR A 62 1.27 -14.76 -1.08
N ALA A 63 0.59 -13.90 -1.86
CA ALA A 63 1.27 -12.87 -2.64
C ALA A 63 2.09 -11.92 -1.74
N LEU A 64 1.54 -11.49 -0.61
CA LEU A 64 2.24 -10.61 0.34
C LEU A 64 3.48 -11.26 0.95
N GLN A 65 3.41 -12.54 1.32
CA GLN A 65 4.58 -13.27 1.81
C GLN A 65 5.71 -13.32 0.77
N ARG A 66 5.36 -13.64 -0.50
CA ARG A 66 6.33 -13.65 -1.60
C ARG A 66 6.92 -12.28 -1.89
N ILE A 67 6.11 -11.21 -1.78
CA ILE A 67 6.60 -9.85 -1.93
C ILE A 67 7.57 -9.51 -0.80
N ALA A 68 7.24 -9.86 0.44
CA ALA A 68 8.10 -9.60 1.59
C ALA A 68 9.46 -10.29 1.48
N ASP A 69 9.50 -11.52 0.93
CA ASP A 69 10.76 -12.24 0.69
C ASP A 69 11.57 -11.69 -0.49
N LEU A 70 10.92 -11.02 -1.43
CA LEU A 70 11.55 -10.53 -2.66
C LEU A 70 12.20 -9.15 -2.48
N ILE A 71 11.61 -8.28 -1.67
CA ILE A 71 12.00 -6.87 -1.56
C ILE A 71 12.95 -6.60 -0.42
N ASP A 72 13.68 -5.50 -0.52
CA ASP A 72 14.49 -4.99 0.57
C ASP A 72 13.58 -4.54 1.73
N GLU A 73 13.96 -4.87 2.96
CA GLU A 73 13.17 -4.59 4.16
C GLU A 73 12.75 -3.11 4.26
N GLY A 74 11.50 -2.86 4.63
CA GLY A 74 10.96 -1.52 4.84
C GLY A 74 10.74 -0.68 3.57
N THR A 75 10.83 -1.28 2.38
CA THR A 75 10.69 -0.54 1.11
C THR A 75 9.33 -0.73 0.43
N TRP A 76 8.43 -1.53 0.99
CA TRP A 76 7.12 -1.76 0.41
C TRP A 76 6.23 -0.51 0.45
N CYS A 77 5.75 -0.10 -0.71
CA CYS A 77 4.77 0.97 -0.88
C CYS A 77 3.58 0.42 -1.69
N PRO A 78 2.48 0.00 -1.04
CA PRO A 78 1.31 -0.51 -1.73
C PRO A 78 0.61 0.58 -2.54
N LEU A 79 0.02 0.20 -3.68
CA LEU A 79 -0.76 1.08 -4.54
C LEU A 79 -2.19 0.54 -4.66
N ASN A 80 -3.17 1.45 -4.61
CA ASN A 80 -4.60 1.13 -4.72
C ASN A 80 -5.05 0.03 -3.73
N SER A 81 -4.54 0.07 -2.51
CA SER A 81 -4.79 -0.95 -1.48
C SER A 81 -6.25 -0.97 -0.99
N LEU A 82 -6.99 0.13 -1.18
CA LEU A 82 -8.38 0.28 -0.75
C LEU A 82 -9.39 0.14 -1.90
N TYR A 83 -8.92 -0.24 -3.11
CA TYR A 83 -9.82 -0.43 -4.23
C TYR A 83 -10.72 -1.64 -4.00
N ASN A 84 -11.99 -1.38 -3.81
CA ASN A 84 -13.04 -2.38 -3.72
C ASN A 84 -14.20 -1.99 -4.65
N PRO A 85 -14.26 -2.53 -5.88
CA PRO A 85 -15.41 -2.30 -6.75
C PRO A 85 -16.67 -2.88 -6.10
N GLN A 86 -17.77 -2.14 -6.14
CA GLN A 86 -19.03 -2.47 -5.45
C GLN A 86 -19.61 -3.87 -5.76
N ASP A 87 -19.17 -4.48 -6.86
CA ASP A 87 -19.61 -5.79 -7.34
C ASP A 87 -18.73 -6.96 -6.90
N PHE A 88 -17.60 -6.70 -6.21
CA PHE A 88 -16.66 -7.72 -5.77
C PHE A 88 -16.54 -7.71 -4.24
N GLU A 89 -16.88 -8.84 -3.62
CA GLU A 89 -16.65 -9.03 -2.20
C GLU A 89 -15.15 -8.83 -1.86
N THR A 90 -14.87 -7.77 -1.17
CA THR A 90 -13.70 -7.48 -0.34
C THR A 90 -12.29 -7.46 -0.94
N ALA A 91 -11.95 -7.98 -2.10
CA ALA A 91 -10.62 -7.79 -2.72
C ALA A 91 -10.59 -8.23 -4.18
N THR A 92 -9.84 -7.52 -5.02
CA THR A 92 -9.67 -7.88 -6.43
C THR A 92 -8.77 -9.10 -6.67
N GLY A 93 -8.03 -9.54 -5.65
CA GLY A 93 -7.05 -10.64 -5.77
C GLY A 93 -5.77 -10.23 -6.50
N ILE A 94 -5.51 -8.91 -6.65
CA ILE A 94 -4.23 -8.38 -7.13
C ILE A 94 -3.61 -7.48 -6.07
N VAL A 95 -2.36 -7.77 -5.74
CA VAL A 95 -1.50 -6.92 -4.93
C VAL A 95 -0.54 -6.18 -5.84
N LYS A 96 -0.50 -4.85 -5.74
CA LYS A 96 0.39 -4.01 -6.54
C LYS A 96 1.05 -2.94 -5.70
N GLY A 97 2.28 -2.61 -6.03
CA GLY A 97 3.05 -1.62 -5.30
C GLY A 97 4.45 -1.40 -5.84
N LEU A 98 5.19 -0.58 -5.13
CA LEU A 98 6.59 -0.31 -5.35
C LEU A 98 7.41 -0.94 -4.24
N GLY A 99 8.58 -1.47 -4.58
CA GLY A 99 9.54 -1.98 -3.63
C GLY A 99 10.94 -1.92 -4.20
N ARG A 100 11.96 -2.01 -3.37
CA ARG A 100 13.34 -2.14 -3.84
C ARG A 100 13.74 -3.60 -3.87
N ILE A 101 14.49 -3.97 -4.88
CA ILE A 101 15.12 -5.29 -5.02
C ILE A 101 16.61 -5.03 -5.23
N ASN A 102 17.44 -5.41 -4.27
CA ASN A 102 18.88 -5.10 -4.27
C ASN A 102 19.15 -3.59 -4.48
N GLY A 103 18.44 -2.72 -3.80
CA GLY A 103 18.57 -1.27 -3.83
C GLY A 103 17.96 -0.58 -5.05
N LYS A 104 17.36 -1.30 -6.00
CA LYS A 104 16.74 -0.74 -7.21
C LYS A 104 15.23 -0.77 -7.10
N TRP A 105 14.57 0.35 -7.43
CA TRP A 105 13.13 0.42 -7.46
C TRP A 105 12.54 -0.47 -8.56
N ALA A 106 11.49 -1.20 -8.20
CA ALA A 106 10.70 -2.05 -9.08
C ALA A 106 9.20 -1.82 -8.84
N VAL A 107 8.41 -1.95 -9.91
CA VAL A 107 6.96 -2.09 -9.83
C VAL A 107 6.67 -3.57 -9.66
N ILE A 108 5.86 -3.90 -8.67
CA ILE A 108 5.49 -5.28 -8.36
C ILE A 108 3.98 -5.41 -8.54
N VAL A 109 3.58 -6.43 -9.30
CA VAL A 109 2.18 -6.83 -9.49
C VAL A 109 2.10 -8.33 -9.26
N ALA A 110 1.27 -8.74 -8.32
CA ALA A 110 1.14 -10.14 -7.95
C ALA A 110 -0.34 -10.54 -7.84
N SER A 111 -0.70 -11.66 -8.47
CA SER A 111 -2.00 -12.30 -8.24
C SER A 111 -1.98 -13.01 -6.89
N ASP A 112 -2.98 -12.72 -6.06
CA ASP A 112 -3.10 -13.33 -4.76
C ASP A 112 -3.91 -14.63 -4.84
N ASN A 113 -3.29 -15.72 -4.43
CA ASN A 113 -3.91 -17.02 -4.36
C ASN A 113 -4.96 -17.16 -3.24
N LYS A 114 -5.07 -16.18 -2.36
CA LYS A 114 -6.17 -16.08 -1.39
C LYS A 114 -7.53 -15.91 -2.08
N LYS A 115 -7.58 -15.28 -3.26
CA LYS A 115 -8.81 -15.07 -4.04
C LYS A 115 -8.79 -15.93 -5.31
N ILE A 116 -9.78 -16.81 -5.45
CA ILE A 116 -9.98 -17.70 -6.62
C ILE A 116 -8.66 -18.35 -7.10
N VAL A 117 -7.80 -18.72 -6.16
CA VAL A 117 -6.51 -19.38 -6.42
C VAL A 117 -5.61 -18.57 -7.39
N GLY A 118 -5.73 -17.22 -7.37
CA GLY A 118 -4.98 -16.33 -8.25
C GLY A 118 -5.52 -16.26 -9.70
N ALA A 119 -6.74 -16.72 -9.95
CA ALA A 119 -7.37 -16.58 -11.25
C ALA A 119 -7.69 -15.13 -11.59
N TRP A 120 -7.58 -14.78 -12.87
CA TRP A 120 -7.96 -13.47 -13.36
C TRP A 120 -9.48 -13.31 -13.33
N VAL A 121 -9.96 -12.20 -12.76
CA VAL A 121 -11.38 -11.86 -12.72
C VAL A 121 -11.61 -10.47 -13.31
N PRO A 122 -12.84 -10.15 -13.80
CA PRO A 122 -13.20 -8.80 -14.23
C PRO A 122 -12.92 -7.78 -13.12
N GLY A 123 -12.52 -6.55 -13.50
CA GLY A 123 -12.18 -5.48 -12.57
C GLY A 123 -10.72 -5.46 -12.08
N GLN A 124 -9.95 -6.52 -12.35
CA GLN A 124 -8.53 -6.55 -11.95
C GLN A 124 -7.62 -5.67 -12.81
N ALA A 125 -8.08 -5.27 -14.01
CA ALA A 125 -7.35 -4.41 -14.93
C ALA A 125 -7.60 -2.91 -14.72
N GLU A 126 -8.60 -2.55 -13.94
CA GLU A 126 -8.97 -1.16 -13.60
C GLU A 126 -8.24 -0.70 -12.34
#